data_4acaa4152083645d6832e35b19e8ed2a
#
_entry.id   4acaa4152083645d6832e35b19e8ed2a
#
_cell.length_a   1.000
_cell.length_b   1.000
_cell.length_c   1.000
_cell.angle_alpha   90.00
_cell.angle_beta   90.00
_cell.angle_gamma   90.00
#
_symmetry.space_group_name_H-M   'P 1'
#
loop_
_entity.id
_entity.type
_entity.pdbx_description
1 polymer ?
#
loop_
_entity_poly.entity_id
_entity_poly.type
_entity_poly.pdbx_seq_one_letter_code
_entity_poly.pdbx_strand_id
1 'polypeptide(L)'
;EADIFISSMPIKDLAAGMNDVPEEIAAIAAGLPYRDFVTVGLLVDKLNLKNETDLKTLGNIVPDCWIYVQDVGVKLGRIQIFNNWSPYLVKDPDHTVWIGLEYFCDEGDKYWNMSEEEWVKFGIAELIRMGVITSERDVLDSHRERVKKAYPAYFDTYDHIDDLIAYLDTFENLYCVGRNGQHRYNNMDHSMATSFEAVGNILSGRKDKKNIWSVNTEKEYHEEKKEEKKEKEKSEKKS
;
A
#
# COMPACT_ATOMS: atom_id res chain seq x y z
N GLU A 1 -11.49 7.38 -28.82
CA GLU A 1 -10.43 6.77 -29.64
C GLU A 1 -9.10 7.44 -29.34
N ALA A 2 -8.02 6.68 -29.22
CA ALA A 2 -6.67 7.17 -29.04
C ALA A 2 -5.68 6.22 -29.73
N ASP A 3 -4.53 6.75 -30.15
CA ASP A 3 -3.47 5.96 -30.78
C ASP A 3 -2.75 5.08 -29.77
N ILE A 4 -2.62 5.56 -28.52
CA ILE A 4 -1.91 4.88 -27.44
C ILE A 4 -2.74 4.97 -26.17
N PHE A 5 -2.78 3.87 -25.42
CA PHE A 5 -3.42 3.76 -24.11
C PHE A 5 -2.36 3.41 -23.06
N ILE A 6 -2.20 4.25 -22.03
CA ILE A 6 -1.38 3.94 -20.85
C ILE A 6 -2.35 3.81 -19.67
N SER A 7 -2.47 2.61 -19.12
CA SER A 7 -3.41 2.28 -18.05
C SER A 7 -2.68 2.08 -16.73
N SER A 8 -3.02 2.87 -15.73
CA SER A 8 -2.61 2.67 -14.32
C SER A 8 -3.79 2.19 -13.45
N MET A 9 -4.98 2.01 -14.05
CA MET A 9 -6.16 1.51 -13.34
C MET A 9 -5.97 0.04 -12.94
N PRO A 10 -6.70 -0.46 -11.94
CA PRO A 10 -6.65 -1.86 -11.59
C PRO A 10 -6.88 -2.76 -12.81
N ILE A 11 -5.94 -3.69 -13.05
CA ILE A 11 -5.96 -4.53 -14.26
C ILE A 11 -7.27 -5.32 -14.41
N LYS A 12 -7.90 -5.71 -13.29
CA LYS A 12 -9.23 -6.33 -13.29
C LYS A 12 -10.33 -5.41 -13.82
N ASP A 13 -10.26 -4.11 -13.48
CA ASP A 13 -11.23 -3.12 -13.93
C ASP A 13 -10.99 -2.77 -15.41
N LEU A 14 -9.73 -2.76 -15.84
CA LEU A 14 -9.38 -2.63 -17.25
C LEU A 14 -10.01 -3.76 -18.06
N ALA A 15 -9.77 -5.02 -17.67
CA ALA A 15 -10.33 -6.19 -18.35
C ALA A 15 -11.87 -6.19 -18.36
N ALA A 16 -12.51 -5.79 -17.24
CA ALA A 16 -13.95 -5.69 -17.14
C ALA A 16 -14.56 -4.59 -18.05
N GLY A 17 -13.77 -3.55 -18.37
CA GLY A 17 -14.19 -2.46 -19.27
C GLY A 17 -13.89 -2.71 -20.76
N MET A 18 -13.16 -3.77 -21.10
CA MET A 18 -12.83 -4.12 -22.48
C MET A 18 -13.97 -4.92 -23.13
N ASN A 19 -14.13 -4.73 -24.44
CA ASN A 19 -15.07 -5.54 -25.23
C ASN A 19 -14.42 -6.87 -25.65
N ASP A 20 -15.24 -7.91 -25.81
CA ASP A 20 -14.84 -9.19 -26.40
C ASP A 20 -13.66 -9.89 -25.69
N VAL A 21 -13.54 -9.71 -24.38
CA VAL A 21 -12.53 -10.42 -23.57
C VAL A 21 -12.95 -11.90 -23.49
N PRO A 22 -12.03 -12.85 -23.78
CA PRO A 22 -12.33 -14.27 -23.61
C PRO A 22 -12.78 -14.58 -22.18
N GLU A 23 -13.80 -15.46 -22.03
CA GLU A 23 -14.40 -15.77 -20.73
C GLU A 23 -13.37 -16.23 -19.69
N GLU A 24 -12.41 -17.04 -20.10
CA GLU A 24 -11.32 -17.53 -19.24
C GLU A 24 -10.45 -16.37 -18.72
N ILE A 25 -10.06 -15.43 -19.59
CA ILE A 25 -9.28 -14.24 -19.23
C ILE A 25 -10.09 -13.29 -18.33
N ALA A 26 -11.38 -13.11 -18.63
CA ALA A 26 -12.28 -12.31 -17.80
C ALA A 26 -12.43 -12.92 -16.39
N ALA A 27 -12.50 -14.24 -16.28
CA ALA A 27 -12.57 -14.95 -15.00
C ALA A 27 -11.27 -14.76 -14.19
N ILE A 28 -10.09 -14.89 -14.83
CA ILE A 28 -8.80 -14.63 -14.17
C ILE A 28 -8.76 -13.20 -13.64
N ALA A 29 -9.08 -12.22 -14.47
CA ALA A 29 -9.05 -10.81 -14.07
C ALA A 29 -10.04 -10.50 -12.93
N ALA A 30 -11.26 -11.01 -13.00
CA ALA A 30 -12.30 -10.82 -11.99
C ALA A 30 -11.91 -11.43 -10.62
N GLY A 31 -11.17 -12.54 -10.64
CA GLY A 31 -10.71 -13.23 -9.44
C GLY A 31 -9.47 -12.61 -8.77
N LEU A 32 -8.78 -11.64 -9.41
CA LEU A 32 -7.59 -11.02 -8.81
C LEU A 32 -7.94 -10.30 -7.50
N PRO A 33 -7.32 -10.69 -6.37
CA PRO A 33 -7.67 -10.15 -5.06
C PRO A 33 -6.93 -8.85 -4.76
N TYR A 34 -7.56 -8.04 -3.91
CA TYR A 34 -6.96 -6.84 -3.34
C TYR A 34 -7.25 -6.79 -1.84
N ARG A 35 -6.42 -6.08 -1.11
CA ARG A 35 -6.72 -5.65 0.26
C ARG A 35 -7.06 -4.17 0.26
N ASP A 36 -8.11 -3.84 0.96
CA ASP A 36 -8.51 -2.47 1.24
C ASP A 36 -7.91 -2.03 2.57
N PHE A 37 -7.85 -0.75 2.81
CA PHE A 37 -7.54 -0.25 4.13
C PHE A 37 -8.25 1.08 4.42
N VAL A 38 -8.35 1.38 5.71
CA VAL A 38 -8.75 2.69 6.21
C VAL A 38 -7.54 3.31 6.90
N THR A 39 -7.29 4.57 6.61
CA THR A 39 -6.32 5.36 7.37
C THR A 39 -7.04 6.44 8.16
N VAL A 40 -6.66 6.59 9.43
CA VAL A 40 -7.12 7.67 10.31
C VAL A 40 -5.93 8.57 10.56
N GLY A 41 -5.97 9.77 9.99
CA GLY A 41 -5.00 10.82 10.25
C GLY A 41 -5.37 11.58 11.53
N LEU A 42 -4.40 11.77 12.41
CA LEU A 42 -4.56 12.57 13.64
C LEU A 42 -3.42 13.58 13.73
N LEU A 43 -3.78 14.86 13.87
CA LEU A 43 -2.84 15.89 14.27
C LEU A 43 -2.82 15.94 15.80
N VAL A 44 -1.66 15.68 16.39
CA VAL A 44 -1.49 15.69 17.84
C VAL A 44 -0.50 16.75 18.28
N ASP A 45 -0.66 17.28 19.48
CA ASP A 45 0.27 18.24 20.06
C ASP A 45 1.62 17.59 20.45
N LYS A 46 1.59 16.30 20.81
CA LYS A 46 2.77 15.51 21.17
C LYS A 46 2.50 14.02 21.13
N LEU A 47 3.58 13.25 21.03
CA LEU A 47 3.60 11.80 21.25
C LEU A 47 4.31 11.49 22.59
N ASN A 48 3.85 10.44 23.28
CA ASN A 48 4.57 9.89 24.43
C ASN A 48 5.78 9.02 24.01
N LEU A 49 5.87 8.68 22.71
CA LEU A 49 7.01 7.97 22.15
C LEU A 49 8.24 8.86 22.18
N LYS A 50 9.26 8.44 22.91
CA LYS A 50 10.52 9.21 23.06
C LYS A 50 11.56 8.80 22.04
N ASN A 51 12.32 9.77 21.57
CA ASN A 51 13.52 9.49 20.81
C ASN A 51 14.64 9.07 21.78
N GLU A 52 14.93 7.77 21.81
CA GLU A 52 16.01 7.18 22.63
C GLU A 52 17.29 6.93 21.81
N THR A 53 17.39 7.55 20.62
CA THR A 53 18.51 7.40 19.69
C THR A 53 19.34 8.68 19.59
N ASP A 54 20.51 8.59 18.95
CA ASP A 54 21.35 9.74 18.63
C ASP A 54 20.87 10.52 17.38
N LEU A 55 19.81 10.05 16.71
CA LEU A 55 19.26 10.70 15.53
C LEU A 55 18.49 11.96 15.92
N LYS A 56 18.79 13.07 15.26
CA LYS A 56 18.10 14.34 15.46
C LYS A 56 16.83 14.38 14.59
N THR A 57 15.69 14.63 15.23
CA THR A 57 14.39 14.85 14.58
C THR A 57 13.83 16.21 14.97
N LEU A 58 12.92 16.77 14.18
CA LEU A 58 12.18 17.97 14.57
C LEU A 58 11.31 17.65 15.79
N GLY A 59 11.27 18.58 16.75
CA GLY A 59 10.52 18.36 18.00
C GLY A 59 11.02 17.20 18.86
N ASN A 60 12.20 16.63 18.54
CA ASN A 60 12.78 15.44 19.20
C ASN A 60 11.82 14.23 19.28
N ILE A 61 10.97 14.05 18.26
CA ILE A 61 10.06 12.91 18.15
C ILE A 61 10.84 11.63 17.81
N VAL A 62 10.23 10.48 18.09
CA VAL A 62 10.78 9.16 17.69
C VAL A 62 11.13 9.17 16.20
N PRO A 63 12.33 8.67 15.79
CA PRO A 63 12.84 8.86 14.42
C PRO A 63 12.25 7.90 13.36
N ASP A 64 11.26 7.12 13.73
CA ASP A 64 10.65 6.16 12.82
C ASP A 64 9.65 6.84 11.89
N CYS A 65 9.72 6.49 10.58
CA CYS A 65 8.69 6.87 9.61
C CYS A 65 7.46 5.96 9.72
N TRP A 66 7.68 4.67 10.04
CA TRP A 66 6.68 3.63 10.24
C TRP A 66 6.94 2.82 11.49
N ILE A 67 5.89 2.57 12.24
CA ILE A 67 5.90 1.68 13.40
C ILE A 67 4.86 0.59 13.16
N TYR A 68 5.30 -0.67 13.08
CA TYR A 68 4.40 -1.82 12.99
C TYR A 68 3.86 -2.17 14.36
N VAL A 69 2.54 -2.32 14.45
CA VAL A 69 1.86 -2.67 15.69
C VAL A 69 1.51 -4.16 15.66
N GLN A 70 2.12 -4.92 16.57
CA GLN A 70 1.89 -6.36 16.73
C GLN A 70 1.32 -6.70 18.12
N ASP A 71 0.64 -5.74 18.75
CA ASP A 71 0.09 -5.92 20.08
C ASP A 71 -1.24 -6.69 20.02
N VAL A 72 -1.40 -7.62 20.97
CA VAL A 72 -2.62 -8.40 21.10
C VAL A 72 -3.74 -7.53 21.66
N GLY A 73 -4.83 -7.45 20.92
CA GLY A 73 -6.04 -6.74 21.35
C GLY A 73 -6.17 -5.31 20.80
N VAL A 74 -5.30 -4.89 19.89
CA VAL A 74 -5.50 -3.71 19.05
C VAL A 74 -5.72 -4.13 17.59
N LYS A 75 -6.49 -3.34 16.85
CA LYS A 75 -6.77 -3.57 15.42
C LYS A 75 -5.75 -2.83 14.55
N LEU A 76 -5.11 -1.80 15.09
CA LEU A 76 -4.12 -0.98 14.41
C LEU A 76 -2.97 -1.83 13.90
N GLY A 77 -2.68 -1.75 12.59
CA GLY A 77 -1.58 -2.46 11.97
C GLY A 77 -0.29 -1.67 11.91
N ARG A 78 -0.38 -0.36 11.62
CA ARG A 78 0.80 0.53 11.48
C ARG A 78 0.48 1.94 11.91
N ILE A 79 1.50 2.62 12.47
CA ILE A 79 1.50 4.08 12.69
C ILE A 79 2.50 4.68 11.71
N GLN A 80 2.09 5.68 10.95
CA GLN A 80 2.99 6.53 10.18
C GLN A 80 3.23 7.84 10.93
N ILE A 81 4.47 8.36 10.89
CA ILE A 81 4.84 9.66 11.44
C ILE A 81 5.26 10.56 10.28
N PHE A 82 4.32 11.36 9.80
CA PHE A 82 4.52 12.15 8.58
C PHE A 82 5.62 13.21 8.71
N ASN A 83 5.84 13.76 9.90
CA ASN A 83 6.93 14.71 10.16
C ASN A 83 8.31 14.14 9.75
N ASN A 84 8.52 12.83 9.93
CA ASN A 84 9.77 12.15 9.59
C ASN A 84 9.90 11.83 8.10
N TRP A 85 8.77 11.72 7.37
CA TRP A 85 8.78 11.63 5.91
C TRP A 85 9.20 12.95 5.27
N SER A 86 8.58 14.04 5.72
CA SER A 86 8.94 15.39 5.29
C SER A 86 8.33 16.42 6.24
N PRO A 87 9.11 17.38 6.72
CA PRO A 87 8.59 18.47 7.56
C PRO A 87 7.55 19.35 6.83
N TYR A 88 7.56 19.34 5.49
CA TYR A 88 6.59 20.10 4.70
C TYR A 88 5.18 19.50 4.65
N LEU A 89 5.00 18.28 5.18
CA LEU A 89 3.70 17.66 5.32
C LEU A 89 2.90 18.19 6.52
N VAL A 90 3.56 18.93 7.41
CA VAL A 90 2.96 19.46 8.65
C VAL A 90 3.14 20.99 8.70
N LYS A 91 2.07 21.71 9.04
CA LYS A 91 2.10 23.18 9.06
C LYS A 91 3.02 23.72 10.15
N ASP A 92 3.02 23.10 11.33
CA ASP A 92 3.87 23.45 12.48
C ASP A 92 4.59 22.20 13.01
N PRO A 93 5.66 21.77 12.30
CA PRO A 93 6.33 20.52 12.60
C PRO A 93 7.16 20.56 13.91
N ASP A 94 7.42 21.75 14.46
CA ASP A 94 8.15 21.90 15.71
C ASP A 94 7.27 21.68 16.96
N HIS A 95 5.95 21.87 16.82
CA HIS A 95 5.02 21.82 17.94
C HIS A 95 3.88 20.81 17.75
N THR A 96 3.72 20.23 16.56
CA THR A 96 2.67 19.27 16.27
C THR A 96 3.20 18.08 15.51
N VAL A 97 2.54 16.93 15.69
CA VAL A 97 2.88 15.70 14.98
C VAL A 97 1.65 15.22 14.21
N TRP A 98 1.82 15.01 12.90
CA TRP A 98 0.81 14.38 12.05
C TRP A 98 1.08 12.91 11.94
N ILE A 99 0.16 12.08 12.40
CA ILE A 99 0.27 10.62 12.35
C ILE A 99 -0.84 10.00 11.53
N GLY A 100 -0.56 8.89 10.87
CA GLY A 100 -1.52 8.08 10.14
C GLY A 100 -1.64 6.71 10.78
N LEU A 101 -2.87 6.29 11.06
CA LEU A 101 -3.21 5.00 11.64
C LEU A 101 -3.78 4.12 10.54
N GLU A 102 -3.12 3.00 10.23
CA GLU A 102 -3.55 2.10 9.15
C GLU A 102 -4.27 0.87 9.69
N TYR A 103 -5.47 0.65 9.19
CA TYR A 103 -6.35 -0.46 9.54
C TYR A 103 -6.69 -1.28 8.31
N PHE A 104 -6.21 -2.52 8.26
CA PHE A 104 -6.60 -3.44 7.21
C PHE A 104 -8.02 -3.94 7.45
N CYS A 105 -8.86 -3.80 6.44
CA CYS A 105 -10.25 -4.21 6.44
C CYS A 105 -10.69 -4.51 5.00
N ASP A 106 -11.83 -5.16 4.85
CA ASP A 106 -12.41 -5.46 3.56
C ASP A 106 -13.66 -4.60 3.31
N GLU A 107 -13.89 -4.22 2.06
CA GLU A 107 -15.08 -3.48 1.67
C GLU A 107 -16.33 -4.24 2.12
N GLY A 108 -17.20 -3.55 2.87
CA GLY A 108 -18.45 -4.09 3.37
C GLY A 108 -18.38 -4.74 4.76
N ASP A 109 -17.19 -4.92 5.35
CA ASP A 109 -17.10 -5.38 6.73
C ASP A 109 -17.58 -4.32 7.74
N LYS A 110 -17.69 -4.71 9.03
CA LYS A 110 -18.16 -3.80 10.09
C LYS A 110 -17.26 -2.58 10.27
N TYR A 111 -15.95 -2.74 10.08
CA TYR A 111 -14.98 -1.66 10.21
C TYR A 111 -15.06 -0.71 9.01
N TRP A 112 -15.11 -1.27 7.79
CA TRP A 112 -15.27 -0.48 6.58
C TRP A 112 -16.47 0.47 6.65
N ASN A 113 -17.58 -0.01 7.26
CA ASN A 113 -18.83 0.73 7.32
C ASN A 113 -18.89 1.77 8.47
N MET A 114 -17.92 1.81 9.38
CA MET A 114 -17.86 2.82 10.45
C MET A 114 -17.81 4.22 9.84
N SER A 115 -18.49 5.16 10.50
CA SER A 115 -18.41 6.60 10.18
C SER A 115 -17.00 7.14 10.45
N GLU A 116 -16.70 8.34 9.95
CA GLU A 116 -15.44 9.01 10.26
C GLU A 116 -15.26 9.25 11.76
N GLU A 117 -16.33 9.73 12.42
CA GLU A 117 -16.32 9.97 13.86
C GLU A 117 -16.06 8.70 14.68
N GLU A 118 -16.67 7.58 14.29
CA GLU A 118 -16.43 6.27 14.94
C GLU A 118 -14.99 5.81 14.76
N TRP A 119 -14.44 5.96 13.55
CA TRP A 119 -13.04 5.62 13.27
C TRP A 119 -12.06 6.48 14.06
N VAL A 120 -12.28 7.79 14.12
CA VAL A 120 -11.44 8.71 14.88
C VAL A 120 -11.46 8.36 16.37
N LYS A 121 -12.63 8.14 16.96
CA LYS A 121 -12.76 7.70 18.36
C LYS A 121 -12.07 6.34 18.60
N PHE A 122 -12.24 5.42 17.66
CA PHE A 122 -11.61 4.11 17.74
C PHE A 122 -10.08 4.21 17.73
N GLY A 123 -9.51 4.97 16.79
CA GLY A 123 -8.07 5.18 16.68
C GLY A 123 -7.48 5.87 17.92
N ILE A 124 -8.14 6.92 18.42
CA ILE A 124 -7.75 7.61 19.66
C ILE A 124 -7.73 6.64 20.84
N ALA A 125 -8.77 5.82 20.98
CA ALA A 125 -8.85 4.84 22.06
C ALA A 125 -7.71 3.81 22.02
N GLU A 126 -7.33 3.33 20.83
CA GLU A 126 -6.19 2.41 20.67
C GLU A 126 -4.86 3.10 20.99
N LEU A 127 -4.63 4.35 20.54
CA LEU A 127 -3.41 5.09 20.86
C LEU A 127 -3.27 5.35 22.37
N ILE A 128 -4.36 5.69 23.07
CA ILE A 128 -4.35 5.86 24.54
C ILE A 128 -4.03 4.52 25.21
N ARG A 129 -4.66 3.44 24.76
CA ARG A 129 -4.43 2.09 25.29
C ARG A 129 -2.97 1.66 25.15
N MET A 130 -2.33 1.97 24.01
CA MET A 130 -0.91 1.68 23.77
C MET A 130 0.05 2.69 24.43
N GLY A 131 -0.47 3.76 25.03
CA GLY A 131 0.33 4.81 25.65
C GLY A 131 1.05 5.73 24.66
N VAL A 132 0.64 5.74 23.40
CA VAL A 132 1.20 6.61 22.35
C VAL A 132 0.81 8.07 22.56
N ILE A 133 -0.42 8.32 23.01
CA ILE A 133 -0.92 9.60 23.50
C ILE A 133 -1.51 9.43 24.91
N THR A 134 -1.70 10.52 25.64
CA THR A 134 -2.23 10.47 27.02
C THR A 134 -3.74 10.52 27.06
N SER A 135 -4.34 11.33 26.20
CA SER A 135 -5.78 11.60 26.21
C SER A 135 -6.27 12.08 24.85
N GLU A 136 -7.59 12.07 24.67
CA GLU A 136 -8.25 12.67 23.50
C GLU A 136 -7.92 14.16 23.32
N ARG A 137 -7.57 14.87 24.39
CA ARG A 137 -7.22 16.30 24.38
C ARG A 137 -5.90 16.59 23.65
N ASP A 138 -5.07 15.57 23.50
CA ASP A 138 -3.80 15.67 22.75
C ASP A 138 -4.05 15.74 21.24
N VAL A 139 -5.29 15.43 20.76
CA VAL A 139 -5.69 15.46 19.35
C VAL A 139 -6.25 16.82 18.98
N LEU A 140 -5.63 17.49 18.03
CA LEU A 140 -5.96 18.85 17.57
C LEU A 140 -6.87 18.84 16.34
N ASP A 141 -6.69 17.83 15.45
CA ASP A 141 -7.45 17.68 14.22
C ASP A 141 -7.44 16.22 13.78
N SER A 142 -8.38 15.82 12.93
CA SER A 142 -8.49 14.45 12.47
C SER A 142 -9.10 14.35 11.08
N HIS A 143 -8.78 13.28 10.38
CA HIS A 143 -9.37 12.93 9.09
C HIS A 143 -9.35 11.43 8.89
N ARG A 144 -10.32 10.88 8.18
CA ARG A 144 -10.38 9.46 7.83
C ARG A 144 -10.52 9.28 6.33
N GLU A 145 -9.65 8.44 5.75
CA GLU A 145 -9.73 8.06 4.34
C GLU A 145 -9.93 6.54 4.18
N ARG A 146 -10.72 6.14 3.20
CA ARG A 146 -10.90 4.75 2.77
C ARG A 146 -10.20 4.53 1.46
N VAL A 147 -9.31 3.57 1.39
CA VAL A 147 -8.56 3.26 0.17
C VAL A 147 -8.94 1.87 -0.30
N LYS A 148 -9.72 1.83 -1.38
CA LYS A 148 -10.07 0.58 -2.06
C LYS A 148 -8.91 0.11 -2.93
N LYS A 149 -8.75 -1.22 -3.02
CA LYS A 149 -7.74 -1.85 -3.88
C LYS A 149 -6.33 -1.30 -3.63
N ALA A 150 -6.01 -1.06 -2.36
CA ALA A 150 -4.76 -0.44 -1.96
C ALA A 150 -3.56 -1.36 -2.19
N TYR A 151 -3.75 -2.66 -1.94
CA TYR A 151 -2.70 -3.67 -2.04
C TYR A 151 -3.14 -4.82 -2.94
N PRO A 152 -2.52 -4.99 -4.14
CA PRO A 152 -2.63 -6.22 -4.90
C PRO A 152 -2.19 -7.40 -4.04
N ALA A 153 -2.98 -8.46 -3.99
CA ALA A 153 -2.67 -9.67 -3.24
C ALA A 153 -2.34 -10.82 -4.19
N TYR A 154 -1.51 -11.77 -3.73
CA TYR A 154 -0.89 -12.80 -4.56
C TYR A 154 -1.43 -14.19 -4.20
N PHE A 155 -2.75 -14.36 -4.32
CA PHE A 155 -3.45 -15.63 -4.10
C PHE A 155 -4.63 -15.75 -5.08
N ASP A 156 -5.45 -16.78 -4.98
CA ASP A 156 -6.58 -17.09 -5.87
C ASP A 156 -6.14 -17.16 -7.35
N THR A 157 -6.76 -16.36 -8.23
CA THR A 157 -6.47 -16.39 -9.67
C THR A 157 -5.12 -15.77 -10.05
N TYR A 158 -4.38 -15.23 -9.08
CA TYR A 158 -3.05 -14.65 -9.35
C TYR A 158 -2.06 -15.64 -9.95
N ASP A 159 -2.19 -16.95 -9.66
CA ASP A 159 -1.35 -18.00 -10.24
C ASP A 159 -1.47 -18.07 -11.78
N HIS A 160 -2.55 -17.52 -12.34
CA HIS A 160 -2.83 -17.44 -13.77
C HIS A 160 -2.64 -16.03 -14.36
N ILE A 161 -1.98 -15.12 -13.63
CA ILE A 161 -1.81 -13.73 -14.10
C ILE A 161 -1.03 -13.64 -15.41
N ASP A 162 -0.13 -14.58 -15.66
CA ASP A 162 0.68 -14.61 -16.88
C ASP A 162 -0.19 -14.79 -18.15
N ASP A 163 -1.33 -15.49 -18.06
CA ASP A 163 -2.29 -15.65 -19.16
C ASP A 163 -3.00 -14.32 -19.44
N LEU A 164 -3.40 -13.59 -18.40
CA LEU A 164 -3.97 -12.25 -18.54
C LEU A 164 -2.95 -11.27 -19.14
N ILE A 165 -1.70 -11.30 -18.69
CA ILE A 165 -0.61 -10.49 -19.26
C ILE A 165 -0.42 -10.79 -20.74
N ALA A 166 -0.35 -12.07 -21.10
CA ALA A 166 -0.20 -12.49 -22.49
C ALA A 166 -1.33 -11.99 -23.38
N TYR A 167 -2.58 -12.03 -22.87
CA TYR A 167 -3.74 -11.47 -23.57
C TYR A 167 -3.61 -9.96 -23.76
N LEU A 168 -3.30 -9.19 -22.70
CA LEU A 168 -3.16 -7.75 -22.77
C LEU A 168 -2.00 -7.32 -23.67
N ASP A 169 -0.95 -8.12 -23.76
CA ASP A 169 0.20 -7.85 -24.64
C ASP A 169 -0.11 -8.05 -26.12
N THR A 170 -1.24 -8.69 -26.47
CA THR A 170 -1.71 -8.75 -27.87
C THR A 170 -2.12 -7.37 -28.40
N PHE A 171 -2.48 -6.42 -27.54
CA PHE A 171 -2.81 -5.05 -27.94
C PHE A 171 -1.54 -4.21 -28.04
N GLU A 172 -1.07 -3.95 -29.26
CA GLU A 172 0.19 -3.24 -29.52
C GLU A 172 0.28 -1.88 -28.86
N ASN A 173 -0.85 -1.17 -28.74
CA ASN A 173 -0.96 0.19 -28.25
C ASN A 173 -1.43 0.34 -26.80
N LEU A 174 -1.56 -0.75 -26.05
CA LEU A 174 -1.96 -0.75 -24.63
C LEU A 174 -0.74 -1.02 -23.74
N TYR A 175 -0.50 -0.16 -22.77
CA TYR A 175 0.58 -0.26 -21.80
C TYR A 175 0.04 -0.22 -20.37
N CYS A 176 0.24 -1.29 -19.61
CA CYS A 176 -0.16 -1.39 -18.22
C CYS A 176 1.00 -1.00 -17.31
N VAL A 177 0.83 0.03 -16.47
CA VAL A 177 1.89 0.60 -15.65
C VAL A 177 1.44 0.80 -14.20
N GLY A 178 2.41 0.88 -13.29
CA GLY A 178 2.16 1.15 -11.88
C GLY A 178 1.64 -0.04 -11.09
N ARG A 179 1.36 0.18 -9.81
CA ARG A 179 0.93 -0.84 -8.85
C ARG A 179 -0.33 -1.59 -9.32
N ASN A 180 -1.38 -0.86 -9.59
CA ASN A 180 -2.68 -1.45 -9.91
C ASN A 180 -2.77 -1.91 -11.37
N GLY A 181 -2.14 -1.19 -12.31
CA GLY A 181 -2.11 -1.56 -13.72
C GLY A 181 -1.36 -2.86 -13.98
N GLN A 182 -0.44 -3.23 -13.10
CA GLN A 182 0.31 -4.48 -13.19
C GLN A 182 -0.11 -5.54 -12.16
N HIS A 183 -1.04 -5.23 -11.26
CA HIS A 183 -1.37 -6.06 -10.10
C HIS A 183 -0.11 -6.50 -9.35
N ARG A 184 0.80 -5.55 -9.06
CA ARG A 184 2.07 -5.79 -8.37
C ARG A 184 2.24 -4.83 -7.21
N TYR A 185 2.92 -5.28 -6.15
CA TYR A 185 3.26 -4.45 -5.01
C TYR A 185 4.39 -3.47 -5.36
N ASN A 186 4.06 -2.53 -6.22
CA ASN A 186 4.98 -1.49 -6.65
C ASN A 186 4.95 -0.31 -5.68
N ASN A 187 6.10 0.15 -5.22
CA ASN A 187 6.27 1.44 -4.58
C ASN A 187 6.29 2.56 -5.64
N MET A 188 6.46 3.83 -5.22
CA MET A 188 6.44 4.96 -6.14
C MET A 188 7.54 4.88 -7.20
N ASP A 189 8.74 4.49 -6.82
CA ASP A 189 9.90 4.28 -7.71
C ASP A 189 9.61 3.23 -8.79
N HIS A 190 9.10 2.06 -8.42
CA HIS A 190 8.67 1.03 -9.38
C HIS A 190 7.56 1.53 -10.31
N SER A 191 6.57 2.24 -9.78
CA SER A 191 5.46 2.79 -10.57
C SER A 191 5.94 3.82 -11.58
N MET A 192 6.90 4.67 -11.20
CA MET A 192 7.56 5.61 -12.10
C MET A 192 8.41 4.89 -13.16
N ALA A 193 9.20 3.89 -12.75
CA ALA A 193 10.05 3.13 -13.65
C ALA A 193 9.22 2.39 -14.72
N THR A 194 8.08 1.77 -14.37
CA THR A 194 7.18 1.15 -15.36
C THR A 194 6.69 2.16 -16.39
N SER A 195 6.43 3.39 -15.98
CA SER A 195 5.98 4.46 -16.88
C SER A 195 7.11 4.93 -17.81
N PHE A 196 8.34 5.05 -17.30
CA PHE A 196 9.52 5.38 -18.12
C PHE A 196 9.80 4.30 -19.17
N GLU A 197 9.72 3.02 -18.78
CA GLU A 197 9.89 1.90 -19.71
C GLU A 197 8.81 1.92 -20.80
N ALA A 198 7.54 2.18 -20.44
CA ALA A 198 6.44 2.27 -21.40
C ALA A 198 6.68 3.40 -22.41
N VAL A 199 7.04 4.60 -21.95
CA VAL A 199 7.36 5.74 -22.81
C VAL A 199 8.58 5.46 -23.70
N GLY A 200 9.62 4.81 -23.15
CA GLY A 200 10.79 4.38 -23.91
C GLY A 200 10.43 3.43 -25.05
N ASN A 201 9.53 2.47 -24.80
CA ASN A 201 9.03 1.55 -25.82
C ASN A 201 8.25 2.30 -26.91
N ILE A 202 7.37 3.22 -26.53
CA ILE A 202 6.59 4.03 -27.45
C ILE A 202 7.52 4.83 -28.40
N LEU A 203 8.48 5.55 -27.81
CA LEU A 203 9.40 6.42 -28.58
C LEU A 203 10.34 5.63 -29.50
N SER A 204 10.75 4.44 -29.08
CA SER A 204 11.63 3.57 -29.88
C SER A 204 10.88 2.67 -30.87
N GLY A 205 9.55 2.60 -30.80
CA GLY A 205 8.74 1.67 -31.59
C GLY A 205 8.88 0.20 -31.15
N ARG A 206 9.35 -0.03 -29.92
CA ARG A 206 9.48 -1.39 -29.36
C ARG A 206 8.11 -1.96 -29.03
N LYS A 207 7.79 -3.13 -29.59
CA LYS A 207 6.52 -3.81 -29.36
C LYS A 207 6.53 -4.78 -28.17
N ASP A 208 7.69 -5.36 -27.85
CA ASP A 208 7.88 -6.22 -26.71
C ASP A 208 7.80 -5.41 -25.40
N LYS A 209 6.95 -5.83 -24.46
CA LYS A 209 6.67 -5.13 -23.20
C LYS A 209 7.27 -5.82 -21.98
N LYS A 210 8.10 -6.85 -22.16
CA LYS A 210 8.71 -7.60 -21.06
C LYS A 210 9.52 -6.73 -20.11
N ASN A 211 10.18 -5.67 -20.62
CA ASN A 211 10.90 -4.72 -19.78
C ASN A 211 9.98 -4.00 -18.79
N ILE A 212 8.74 -3.66 -19.20
CA ILE A 212 7.76 -3.00 -18.33
C ILE A 212 7.31 -3.96 -17.22
N TRP A 213 6.97 -5.21 -17.57
CA TRP A 213 6.55 -6.24 -16.63
C TRP A 213 7.68 -6.72 -15.70
N SER A 214 8.94 -6.54 -16.08
CA SER A 214 10.11 -6.96 -15.31
C SER A 214 10.69 -5.90 -14.37
N VAL A 215 10.11 -4.71 -14.30
CA VAL A 215 10.55 -3.66 -13.36
C VAL A 215 10.51 -4.14 -11.91
N ASN A 216 9.48 -4.89 -11.55
CA ASN A 216 9.39 -5.55 -10.25
C ASN A 216 9.00 -7.01 -10.47
N THR A 217 9.91 -7.91 -10.15
CA THR A 217 9.73 -9.37 -10.30
C THR A 217 9.42 -10.06 -8.98
N GLU A 218 9.29 -9.32 -7.88
CA GLU A 218 8.95 -9.88 -6.58
C GLU A 218 7.55 -10.51 -6.63
N LYS A 219 7.50 -11.83 -6.47
CA LYS A 219 6.26 -12.63 -6.41
C LYS A 219 5.80 -12.87 -4.98
N GLU A 220 6.53 -12.34 -3.99
CA GLU A 220 6.30 -12.58 -2.58
C GLU A 220 6.27 -11.26 -1.81
N TYR A 221 5.30 -11.17 -0.90
CA TYR A 221 5.22 -10.07 0.05
C TYR A 221 6.27 -10.29 1.14
N HIS A 222 7.39 -9.58 1.10
CA HIS A 222 8.52 -9.81 1.99
C HIS A 222 8.26 -9.53 3.49
N GLU A 223 7.16 -8.91 3.85
CA GLU A 223 6.83 -8.61 5.25
C GLU A 223 6.49 -9.84 6.08
N GLU A 224 6.03 -10.95 5.47
CA GLU A 224 5.63 -12.17 6.20
C GLU A 224 6.74 -13.24 6.33
N LYS A 225 7.86 -13.17 5.59
CA LYS A 225 8.82 -14.30 5.48
C LYS A 225 10.12 -14.18 6.27
N LYS A 226 10.36 -13.13 7.03
CA LYS A 226 11.59 -13.06 7.85
C LYS A 226 11.62 -14.05 9.02
N GLU A 227 10.48 -14.55 9.47
CA GLU A 227 10.42 -15.54 10.57
C GLU A 227 10.64 -16.97 10.07
N GLU A 228 10.03 -17.38 8.96
CA GLU A 228 10.20 -18.74 8.42
C GLU A 228 11.64 -19.04 7.95
N LYS A 229 12.35 -18.06 7.39
CA LYS A 229 13.77 -18.22 7.02
C LYS A 229 14.68 -18.44 8.24
N LYS A 230 14.41 -17.72 9.34
CA LYS A 230 15.18 -17.90 10.60
C LYS A 230 14.92 -19.25 11.28
N GLU A 231 13.73 -19.80 11.14
CA GLU A 231 13.42 -21.13 11.69
C GLU A 231 14.03 -22.23 10.82
N LYS A 232 14.01 -22.14 9.49
CA LYS A 232 14.68 -23.08 8.58
C LYS A 232 16.21 -23.08 8.75
N GLU A 233 16.84 -21.91 8.81
CA GLU A 233 18.29 -21.81 9.08
C GLU A 233 18.69 -22.31 10.47
N LYS A 234 17.81 -22.22 11.47
CA LYS A 234 18.04 -22.81 12.81
C LYS A 234 17.83 -24.31 12.85
N SER A 235 16.95 -24.87 12.01
CA SER A 235 16.72 -26.31 11.92
C SER A 235 17.86 -27.00 11.15
N GLU A 236 18.39 -26.37 10.10
CA GLU A 236 19.52 -26.89 9.31
C GLU A 236 20.88 -26.82 10.04
N LYS A 237 21.04 -25.90 11.00
CA LYS A 237 22.24 -25.83 11.86
C LYS A 237 22.22 -26.78 13.08
N LYS A 238 21.12 -27.51 13.28
CA LYS A 238 20.95 -28.49 14.38
C LYS A 238 20.92 -29.93 13.92
N SER A 239 20.99 -30.21 12.64
CA SER A 239 21.21 -31.52 12.04
C SER A 239 22.65 -31.68 11.55
#